data_9cf36053433fc3d4fbc9b09adb57e1fc
#
_entry.id   9cf36053433fc3d4fbc9b09adb57e1fc
#
_cell.length_a   1.000
_cell.length_b   1.000
_cell.length_c   1.000
_cell.angle_alpha   90.00
_cell.angle_beta   90.00
_cell.angle_gamma   90.00
#
_symmetry.space_group_name_H-M   'P 1'
#
loop_
_entity.id
_entity.type
_entity.pdbx_description
1 polymer ?
#
loop_
_entity_poly.entity_id
_entity_poly.type
_entity_poly.pdbx_seq_one_letter_code
_entity_poly.pdbx_strand_id
1 'polypeptide(L)'
;MKHIIVILAFIGLFVANALVSFAGGHFPPNGKKCEVAGKVIYVDKTCMTNLGWREMLWFFENKPEEFSGLVSEGSVSENCVDSTVWKRVYGERWCRKRASVDKKNYMMTYEDMEHSPVIGFTQKQCQNYMNFRAAAVMDVYNYSKNERYKGVKLEYFMLSSDQYAELLKQKWFAKSFVDGYAEITSDGKFVKDGKIVDSVDDEKVTFRMYAVVMYN
;
A
#
# COMPACT_ATOMS: atom_id res chain seq x y z
N MET A 1 22.85 4.27 -21.85
CA MET A 1 22.60 5.62 -21.26
C MET A 1 21.15 6.07 -21.32
N LYS A 2 20.36 5.80 -22.38
CA LYS A 2 18.91 6.20 -22.44
C LYS A 2 18.03 5.46 -21.44
N HIS A 3 18.35 4.24 -21.03
CA HIS A 3 17.59 3.47 -20.05
C HIS A 3 17.74 3.97 -18.61
N ILE A 4 18.90 4.54 -18.26
CA ILE A 4 19.17 5.11 -16.93
C ILE A 4 18.31 6.37 -16.68
N ILE A 5 18.04 7.16 -17.71
CA ILE A 5 17.25 8.41 -17.59
C ILE A 5 15.76 8.12 -17.36
N VAL A 6 15.24 7.05 -17.95
CA VAL A 6 13.84 6.63 -17.75
C VAL A 6 13.64 6.02 -16.36
N ILE A 7 14.59 5.24 -15.88
CA ILE A 7 14.62 4.69 -14.51
C ILE A 7 14.63 5.84 -13.49
N LEU A 8 15.45 6.87 -13.70
CA LEU A 8 15.50 8.04 -12.84
C LEU A 8 14.21 8.90 -12.87
N ALA A 9 13.47 8.90 -13.97
CA ALA A 9 12.23 9.68 -14.07
C ALA A 9 11.04 8.95 -13.41
N PHE A 10 10.98 7.62 -13.41
CA PHE A 10 9.91 6.85 -12.75
C PHE A 10 10.23 6.52 -11.30
N ILE A 11 11.46 6.23 -10.96
CA ILE A 11 11.94 6.30 -9.57
C ILE A 11 11.68 7.71 -9.04
N GLY A 12 11.75 8.75 -9.88
CA GLY A 12 11.40 10.13 -9.54
C GLY A 12 9.96 10.34 -9.10
N LEU A 13 8.94 9.62 -9.62
CA LEU A 13 7.55 9.74 -9.15
C LEU A 13 7.29 8.90 -7.90
N PHE A 14 7.82 7.68 -7.84
CA PHE A 14 7.82 6.87 -6.61
C PHE A 14 8.63 7.56 -5.51
N VAL A 15 9.80 8.08 -5.88
CA VAL A 15 10.69 8.86 -5.05
C VAL A 15 10.11 10.25 -4.78
N ALA A 16 9.27 10.88 -5.61
CA ALA A 16 8.68 12.16 -5.25
C ALA A 16 7.63 12.02 -4.14
N ASN A 17 6.78 11.02 -4.14
CA ASN A 17 5.94 10.71 -2.99
C ASN A 17 6.71 10.08 -1.82
N ALA A 18 7.74 9.30 -2.09
CA ALA A 18 8.67 8.81 -1.08
C ALA A 18 9.68 9.89 -0.65
N LEU A 19 10.21 10.75 -1.54
CA LEU A 19 11.16 11.83 -1.21
C LEU A 19 10.50 12.97 -0.44
N VAL A 20 9.23 13.27 -0.62
CA VAL A 20 8.51 14.16 0.30
C VAL A 20 8.44 13.53 1.69
N SER A 21 8.36 12.20 1.77
CA SER A 21 8.48 11.43 3.02
C SER A 21 9.93 11.34 3.53
N PHE A 22 10.94 11.29 2.64
CA PHE A 22 12.37 11.24 2.96
C PHE A 22 12.91 12.58 3.48
N ALA A 23 12.44 13.71 2.96
CA ALA A 23 12.82 15.03 3.46
C ALA A 23 12.36 15.27 4.92
N GLY A 24 11.36 14.52 5.39
CA GLY A 24 10.85 14.55 6.76
C GLY A 24 11.52 13.60 7.75
N GLY A 25 12.55 12.84 7.35
CA GLY A 25 13.26 11.91 8.25
C GLY A 25 12.48 10.66 8.65
N HIS A 26 11.40 10.30 7.96
CA HIS A 26 10.62 9.09 8.22
C HIS A 26 11.28 7.87 7.55
N PHE A 27 11.43 6.83 8.31
CA PHE A 27 12.08 5.57 7.94
C PHE A 27 11.29 4.42 8.58
N PRO A 28 10.63 3.53 7.81
CA PRO A 28 10.47 3.48 6.33
C PRO A 28 9.47 4.51 5.77
N PRO A 29 9.35 4.64 4.42
CA PRO A 29 8.44 5.59 3.77
C PRO A 29 7.00 5.47 4.26
N ASN A 30 6.33 6.61 4.47
CA ASN A 30 4.98 6.74 5.03
C ASN A 30 4.82 6.21 6.47
N GLY A 31 5.84 5.55 7.03
CA GLY A 31 5.80 4.96 8.35
C GLY A 31 5.96 5.99 9.47
N LYS A 32 5.17 5.86 10.52
CA LYS A 32 5.37 6.55 11.79
C LYS A 32 5.85 5.55 12.82
N LYS A 33 6.99 5.83 13.45
CA LYS A 33 7.55 4.99 14.51
C LYS A 33 6.59 4.95 15.70
N CYS A 34 6.23 3.74 16.12
CA CYS A 34 5.37 3.46 17.26
C CYS A 34 5.98 2.32 18.09
N GLU A 35 5.67 2.29 19.36
CA GLU A 35 5.89 1.14 20.21
C GLU A 35 4.53 0.48 20.48
N VAL A 36 4.40 -0.80 20.13
CA VAL A 36 3.19 -1.60 20.28
C VAL A 36 3.57 -2.95 20.86
N ALA A 37 2.97 -3.33 21.98
CA ALA A 37 3.29 -4.56 22.71
C ALA A 37 4.81 -4.73 22.97
N GLY A 38 5.51 -3.65 23.33
CA GLY A 38 6.95 -3.65 23.61
C GLY A 38 7.85 -3.79 22.37
N LYS A 39 7.29 -3.72 21.17
CA LYS A 39 8.03 -3.79 19.90
C LYS A 39 7.96 -2.46 19.15
N VAL A 40 9.09 -2.06 18.59
CA VAL A 40 9.14 -0.89 17.69
C VAL A 40 8.69 -1.31 16.30
N ILE A 41 7.63 -0.67 15.81
CA ILE A 41 7.10 -0.83 14.47
C ILE A 41 6.93 0.53 13.79
N TYR A 42 6.80 0.52 12.46
CA TYR A 42 6.55 1.73 11.67
C TYR A 42 5.19 1.61 11.00
N VAL A 43 4.20 2.25 11.58
CA VAL A 43 2.80 2.16 11.14
C VAL A 43 2.56 3.18 10.02
N ASP A 44 1.95 2.75 8.94
CA ASP A 44 1.55 3.66 7.85
C ASP A 44 0.58 4.73 8.36
N LYS A 45 0.84 5.98 7.97
CA LYS A 45 -0.01 7.11 8.35
C LYS A 45 -1.40 7.05 7.72
N THR A 46 -1.50 6.39 6.56
CA THR A 46 -2.73 6.22 5.79
C THR A 46 -2.96 4.75 5.49
N CYS A 47 -4.21 4.36 5.25
CA CYS A 47 -4.51 3.06 4.65
C CYS A 47 -3.96 2.98 3.21
N MET A 48 -4.00 1.78 2.63
CA MET A 48 -3.56 1.52 1.27
C MET A 48 -4.40 2.28 0.25
N THR A 49 -3.74 2.97 -0.70
CA THR A 49 -4.41 3.78 -1.73
C THR A 49 -4.46 3.08 -3.08
N ASN A 50 -5.38 3.53 -3.92
CA ASN A 50 -5.49 3.06 -5.32
C ASN A 50 -4.22 3.34 -6.11
N LEU A 51 -3.55 4.48 -5.88
CA LEU A 51 -2.29 4.81 -6.55
C LEU A 51 -1.22 3.75 -6.25
N GLY A 52 -0.98 3.44 -4.99
CA GLY A 52 0.04 2.45 -4.63
C GLY A 52 -0.30 1.06 -5.16
N TRP A 53 -1.58 0.67 -5.17
CA TRP A 53 -1.99 -0.60 -5.76
C TRP A 53 -1.74 -0.66 -7.26
N ARG A 54 -2.09 0.40 -7.99
CA ARG A 54 -1.83 0.54 -9.42
C ARG A 54 -0.34 0.51 -9.75
N GLU A 55 0.49 1.12 -8.91
CA GLU A 55 1.94 1.08 -9.06
C GLU A 55 2.47 -0.36 -9.02
N MET A 56 2.01 -1.19 -8.08
CA MET A 56 2.36 -2.61 -8.05
C MET A 56 1.99 -3.30 -9.36
N LEU A 57 0.77 -3.13 -9.85
CA LEU A 57 0.32 -3.75 -11.10
C LEU A 57 1.16 -3.29 -12.29
N TRP A 58 1.50 -2.00 -12.35
CA TRP A 58 2.35 -1.45 -13.39
C TRP A 58 3.76 -2.07 -13.39
N PHE A 59 4.36 -2.21 -12.20
CA PHE A 59 5.67 -2.85 -12.05
C PHE A 59 5.63 -4.32 -12.47
N PHE A 60 4.62 -5.04 -12.06
CA PHE A 60 4.45 -6.46 -12.43
C PHE A 60 4.29 -6.65 -13.94
N GLU A 61 3.69 -5.69 -14.64
CA GLU A 61 3.56 -5.76 -16.09
C GLU A 61 4.80 -5.30 -16.84
N ASN A 62 5.40 -4.19 -16.41
CA ASN A 62 6.39 -3.48 -17.21
C ASN A 62 7.84 -3.73 -16.77
N LYS A 63 8.02 -4.32 -15.57
CA LYS A 63 9.31 -4.59 -14.94
C LYS A 63 9.34 -5.92 -14.19
N PRO A 64 8.81 -7.01 -14.76
CA PRO A 64 8.72 -8.28 -14.05
C PRO A 64 10.08 -8.83 -13.64
N GLU A 65 11.14 -8.53 -14.38
CA GLU A 65 12.52 -8.96 -14.07
C GLU A 65 13.06 -8.34 -12.78
N GLU A 66 12.65 -7.13 -12.44
CA GLU A 66 13.06 -6.45 -11.20
C GLU A 66 12.40 -7.10 -9.96
N PHE A 67 11.30 -7.81 -10.16
CA PHE A 67 10.51 -8.49 -9.12
C PHE A 67 10.37 -9.99 -9.37
N SER A 68 11.37 -10.61 -10.02
CA SER A 68 11.30 -12.02 -10.46
C SER A 68 10.98 -13.04 -9.37
N GLY A 69 11.27 -12.72 -8.10
CA GLY A 69 10.86 -13.54 -6.95
C GLY A 69 9.39 -13.40 -6.54
N LEU A 70 8.67 -12.43 -7.10
CA LEU A 70 7.28 -12.10 -6.74
C LEU A 70 6.33 -12.18 -7.92
N VAL A 71 6.84 -12.16 -9.15
CA VAL A 71 6.06 -12.08 -10.38
C VAL A 71 6.18 -13.39 -11.15
N SER A 72 5.05 -13.95 -11.54
CA SER A 72 4.90 -15.09 -12.44
C SER A 72 3.90 -14.76 -13.53
N GLU A 73 3.75 -15.65 -14.50
CA GLU A 73 2.68 -15.53 -15.50
C GLU A 73 1.31 -15.43 -14.80
N GLY A 74 0.51 -14.43 -15.19
CA GLY A 74 -0.80 -14.16 -14.58
C GLY A 74 -0.78 -13.25 -13.36
N SER A 75 0.39 -12.89 -12.79
CA SER A 75 0.46 -12.08 -11.56
C SER A 75 -0.31 -10.77 -11.64
N VAL A 76 -0.35 -10.11 -12.80
CA VAL A 76 -1.11 -8.86 -12.98
C VAL A 76 -2.61 -9.12 -12.81
N SER A 77 -3.15 -10.11 -13.52
CA SER A 77 -4.59 -10.44 -13.44
C SER A 77 -5.00 -10.96 -12.05
N GLU A 78 -4.14 -11.75 -11.40
CA GLU A 78 -4.36 -12.26 -10.05
C GLU A 78 -4.41 -11.15 -9.00
N ASN A 79 -3.73 -10.04 -9.23
CA ASN A 79 -3.68 -8.91 -8.31
C ASN A 79 -4.62 -7.75 -8.69
N CYS A 80 -5.40 -7.87 -9.76
CA CYS A 80 -6.48 -6.94 -10.05
C CYS A 80 -7.57 -7.06 -8.99
N VAL A 81 -8.01 -5.93 -8.44
CA VAL A 81 -9.13 -5.89 -7.50
C VAL A 81 -10.44 -6.25 -8.20
N ASP A 82 -11.42 -6.70 -7.42
CA ASP A 82 -12.75 -7.03 -7.94
C ASP A 82 -13.46 -5.79 -8.49
N SER A 83 -13.55 -5.71 -9.81
CA SER A 83 -14.20 -4.62 -10.52
C SER A 83 -15.72 -4.56 -10.26
N THR A 84 -16.34 -5.65 -9.81
CA THR A 84 -17.77 -5.67 -9.47
C THR A 84 -18.03 -4.94 -8.16
N VAL A 85 -17.14 -5.05 -7.17
CA VAL A 85 -17.16 -4.26 -5.93
C VAL A 85 -17.04 -2.77 -6.27
N TRP A 86 -16.11 -2.41 -7.13
CA TRP A 86 -15.94 -1.03 -7.58
C TRP A 86 -17.18 -0.46 -8.24
N LYS A 87 -17.81 -1.24 -9.12
CA LYS A 87 -19.03 -0.84 -9.81
C LYS A 87 -20.18 -0.59 -8.83
N ARG A 88 -20.34 -1.45 -7.83
CA ARG A 88 -21.37 -1.28 -6.79
C ARG A 88 -21.13 -0.05 -5.94
N VAL A 89 -19.87 0.16 -5.51
CA VAL A 89 -19.52 1.25 -4.59
C VAL A 89 -19.49 2.61 -5.27
N TYR A 90 -18.88 2.71 -6.46
CA TYR A 90 -18.65 3.99 -7.14
C TYR A 90 -19.55 4.21 -8.36
N GLY A 91 -20.28 3.18 -8.80
CA GLY A 91 -21.26 3.25 -9.90
C GLY A 91 -20.65 3.29 -11.30
N GLU A 92 -21.55 3.41 -12.30
CA GLU A 92 -21.20 3.39 -13.73
C GLU A 92 -20.27 4.53 -14.19
N ARG A 93 -20.24 5.62 -13.47
CA ARG A 93 -19.33 6.73 -13.74
C ARG A 93 -17.87 6.28 -13.80
N TRP A 94 -17.50 5.33 -12.93
CA TRP A 94 -16.22 4.69 -12.93
C TRP A 94 -15.94 3.91 -14.22
N CYS A 95 -16.87 3.07 -14.66
CA CYS A 95 -16.70 2.24 -15.84
C CYS A 95 -16.52 3.06 -17.12
N ARG A 96 -17.20 4.20 -17.25
CA ARG A 96 -17.13 5.05 -18.43
C ARG A 96 -15.79 5.73 -18.63
N LYS A 97 -15.19 6.26 -17.58
CA LYS A 97 -13.88 6.92 -17.69
C LYS A 97 -12.74 5.91 -17.90
N ARG A 98 -12.88 4.71 -17.38
CA ARG A 98 -11.92 3.63 -17.61
C ARG A 98 -11.73 3.32 -19.08
N ALA A 99 -12.80 3.27 -19.85
CA ALA A 99 -12.75 2.98 -21.28
C ALA A 99 -11.95 4.03 -22.09
N SER A 100 -11.81 5.25 -21.58
CA SER A 100 -11.09 6.33 -22.26
C SER A 100 -9.60 6.43 -21.90
N VAL A 101 -9.19 5.91 -20.74
CA VAL A 101 -7.84 6.14 -20.19
C VAL A 101 -6.96 4.90 -20.26
N ASP A 102 -7.52 3.71 -20.15
CA ASP A 102 -6.72 2.50 -20.11
C ASP A 102 -7.38 1.33 -20.83
N LYS A 103 -6.82 0.95 -21.98
CA LYS A 103 -7.26 -0.20 -22.76
C LYS A 103 -6.95 -1.55 -22.08
N LYS A 104 -6.14 -1.56 -21.03
CA LYS A 104 -5.58 -2.76 -20.41
C LYS A 104 -6.25 -3.21 -19.13
N ASN A 105 -7.37 -2.64 -18.76
CA ASN A 105 -8.15 -3.08 -17.59
C ASN A 105 -7.50 -2.99 -16.19
N TYR A 106 -6.42 -2.24 -16.05
CA TYR A 106 -5.90 -1.97 -14.71
C TYR A 106 -6.84 -1.06 -13.94
N MET A 107 -6.65 -1.09 -12.66
CA MET A 107 -7.39 -0.21 -11.78
C MET A 107 -7.42 1.21 -12.29
N MET A 108 -8.56 1.76 -12.14
CA MET A 108 -8.91 3.09 -12.49
C MET A 108 -7.98 4.14 -12.02
N THR A 109 -7.72 5.00 -12.93
CA THR A 109 -7.06 6.26 -12.75
C THR A 109 -8.05 7.39 -12.86
N TYR A 110 -8.90 7.53 -11.87
CA TYR A 110 -9.44 8.85 -11.64
C TYR A 110 -8.38 9.60 -10.85
N GLU A 111 -7.96 10.76 -11.30
CA GLU A 111 -7.08 11.62 -10.53
C GLU A 111 -7.66 11.89 -9.14
N ASP A 112 -8.99 12.05 -9.07
CA ASP A 112 -9.74 12.23 -7.83
C ASP A 112 -9.85 10.97 -6.95
N MET A 113 -9.52 9.76 -7.48
CA MET A 113 -9.57 8.50 -6.73
C MET A 113 -8.20 7.85 -6.48
N GLU A 114 -7.13 8.39 -7.01
CA GLU A 114 -5.79 7.84 -6.79
C GLU A 114 -5.41 7.77 -5.31
N HIS A 115 -5.80 8.79 -4.56
CA HIS A 115 -5.54 8.87 -3.12
C HIS A 115 -6.64 8.24 -2.24
N SER A 116 -7.73 7.77 -2.85
CA SER A 116 -8.77 7.06 -2.13
C SER A 116 -8.29 5.66 -1.74
N PRO A 117 -8.83 5.10 -0.63
CA PRO A 117 -8.50 3.76 -0.20
C PRO A 117 -8.81 2.71 -1.26
N VAL A 118 -7.93 1.72 -1.42
CA VAL A 118 -8.18 0.56 -2.26
C VAL A 118 -9.27 -0.32 -1.65
N ILE A 119 -10.14 -0.86 -2.50
CA ILE A 119 -11.23 -1.79 -2.11
C ILE A 119 -11.33 -2.95 -3.09
N GLY A 120 -12.04 -4.02 -2.73
CA GLY A 120 -12.30 -5.16 -3.61
C GLY A 120 -11.10 -6.10 -3.78
N PHE A 121 -10.22 -6.17 -2.81
CA PHE A 121 -9.05 -7.06 -2.78
C PHE A 121 -9.30 -8.30 -1.91
N THR A 122 -8.45 -9.29 -2.07
CA THR A 122 -8.38 -10.48 -1.22
C THR A 122 -7.20 -10.40 -0.25
N GLN A 123 -7.20 -11.23 0.79
CA GLN A 123 -6.09 -11.32 1.73
C GLN A 123 -4.77 -11.75 1.05
N LYS A 124 -4.84 -12.68 0.07
CA LYS A 124 -3.68 -13.08 -0.74
C LYS A 124 -3.09 -11.88 -1.49
N GLN A 125 -3.94 -11.05 -2.07
CA GLN A 125 -3.51 -9.85 -2.79
C GLN A 125 -2.87 -8.81 -1.84
N CYS A 126 -3.38 -8.67 -0.62
CA CYS A 126 -2.72 -7.83 0.41
C CYS A 126 -1.30 -8.32 0.69
N GLN A 127 -1.11 -9.65 0.84
CA GLN A 127 0.22 -10.22 1.07
C GLN A 127 1.15 -9.97 -0.12
N ASN A 128 0.66 -10.12 -1.34
CA ASN A 128 1.44 -9.82 -2.54
C ASN A 128 1.87 -8.35 -2.58
N TYR A 129 0.96 -7.44 -2.22
CA TYR A 129 1.30 -6.02 -2.12
C TYR A 129 2.36 -5.73 -1.05
N MET A 130 2.25 -6.33 0.12
CA MET A 130 3.24 -6.17 1.19
C MET A 130 4.63 -6.65 0.77
N ASN A 131 4.70 -7.80 0.09
CA ASN A 131 5.94 -8.34 -0.47
C ASN A 131 6.53 -7.42 -1.54
N PHE A 132 5.69 -6.94 -2.48
CA PHE A 132 6.09 -5.96 -3.48
C PHE A 132 6.66 -4.69 -2.84
N ARG A 133 5.97 -4.13 -1.87
CA ARG A 133 6.39 -2.90 -1.21
C ARG A 133 7.72 -3.09 -0.47
N ALA A 134 7.91 -4.22 0.20
CA ALA A 134 9.17 -4.55 0.85
C ALA A 134 10.31 -4.60 -0.16
N ALA A 135 10.14 -5.30 -1.28
CA ALA A 135 11.13 -5.39 -2.34
C ALA A 135 11.43 -4.02 -2.95
N ALA A 136 10.41 -3.23 -3.31
CA ALA A 136 10.58 -1.92 -3.92
C ALA A 136 11.32 -0.92 -2.99
N VAL A 137 10.99 -0.91 -1.70
CA VAL A 137 11.69 -0.04 -0.73
C VAL A 137 13.11 -0.51 -0.50
N MET A 138 13.34 -1.83 -0.43
CA MET A 138 14.67 -2.39 -0.26
C MET A 138 15.56 -2.11 -1.47
N ASP A 139 15.00 -2.13 -2.68
CA ASP A 139 15.74 -1.75 -3.89
C ASP A 139 16.24 -0.30 -3.78
N VAL A 140 15.37 0.64 -3.42
CA VAL A 140 15.77 2.04 -3.17
C VAL A 140 16.85 2.15 -2.09
N TYR A 141 16.78 1.37 -1.01
CA TYR A 141 17.77 1.41 0.06
C TYR A 141 19.13 0.87 -0.39
N ASN A 142 19.14 -0.19 -1.18
CA ASN A 142 20.36 -0.79 -1.73
C ASN A 142 21.10 0.16 -2.68
N TYR A 143 20.38 0.99 -3.44
CA TYR A 143 20.96 2.01 -4.29
C TYR A 143 21.34 3.31 -3.55
N SER A 144 20.85 3.49 -2.34
CA SER A 144 21.14 4.68 -1.56
C SER A 144 22.56 4.66 -0.99
N LYS A 145 23.24 5.80 -1.09
CA LYS A 145 24.55 6.01 -0.43
C LYS A 145 24.43 6.38 1.05
N ASN A 146 23.20 6.39 1.59
CA ASN A 146 22.96 6.78 2.97
C ASN A 146 23.22 5.60 3.90
N GLU A 147 24.25 5.74 4.75
CA GLU A 147 24.67 4.70 5.71
C GLU A 147 23.55 4.19 6.64
N ARG A 148 22.49 4.98 6.86
CA ARG A 148 21.32 4.57 7.65
C ARG A 148 20.57 3.37 7.07
N TYR A 149 20.73 3.11 5.77
CA TYR A 149 20.05 2.00 5.08
C TYR A 149 20.93 0.75 4.93
N LYS A 150 22.19 0.86 5.32
CA LYS A 150 23.14 -0.24 5.22
C LYS A 150 22.76 -1.39 6.14
N GLY A 151 22.64 -2.59 5.58
CA GLY A 151 22.28 -3.81 6.31
C GLY A 151 20.83 -3.84 6.80
N VAL A 152 19.98 -2.90 6.36
CA VAL A 152 18.55 -2.89 6.67
C VAL A 152 17.83 -3.98 5.91
N LYS A 153 16.89 -4.63 6.57
CA LYS A 153 15.82 -5.43 5.97
C LYS A 153 14.48 -4.89 6.41
N LEU A 154 13.52 -4.93 5.51
CA LEU A 154 12.14 -4.52 5.77
C LEU A 154 11.18 -5.66 5.50
N GLU A 155 10.24 -5.83 6.41
CA GLU A 155 9.06 -6.67 6.19
C GLU A 155 7.82 -5.85 6.52
N TYR A 156 6.76 -6.02 5.71
CA TYR A 156 5.47 -5.36 5.93
C TYR A 156 4.42 -6.38 6.35
N PHE A 157 3.55 -5.96 7.25
CA PHE A 157 2.48 -6.77 7.81
C PHE A 157 1.19 -5.96 7.93
N MET A 158 0.05 -6.64 7.93
CA MET A 158 -1.22 -6.04 8.33
C MET A 158 -1.29 -5.95 9.85
N LEU A 159 -1.91 -4.88 10.36
CA LEU A 159 -2.17 -4.71 11.78
C LEU A 159 -3.21 -5.74 12.29
N SER A 160 -2.97 -6.34 13.45
CA SER A 160 -3.97 -7.14 14.15
C SER A 160 -4.96 -6.26 14.92
N SER A 161 -6.09 -6.83 15.33
CA SER A 161 -7.08 -6.12 16.14
C SER A 161 -6.48 -5.60 17.45
N ASP A 162 -5.62 -6.35 18.12
CA ASP A 162 -4.94 -5.93 19.35
C ASP A 162 -4.00 -4.75 19.10
N GLN A 163 -3.25 -4.78 17.98
CA GLN A 163 -2.40 -3.65 17.60
C GLN A 163 -3.23 -2.40 17.28
N TYR A 164 -4.37 -2.55 16.61
CA TYR A 164 -5.30 -1.43 16.40
C TYR A 164 -5.81 -0.88 17.73
N ALA A 165 -6.22 -1.74 18.68
CA ALA A 165 -6.71 -1.31 20.00
C ALA A 165 -5.67 -0.48 20.76
N GLU A 166 -4.40 -0.82 20.64
CA GLU A 166 -3.30 -0.06 21.26
C GLU A 166 -3.05 1.26 20.52
N LEU A 167 -3.01 1.24 19.19
CA LEU A 167 -2.77 2.42 18.36
C LEU A 167 -3.91 3.44 18.43
N LEU A 168 -5.15 3.00 18.58
CA LEU A 168 -6.33 3.89 18.71
C LEU A 168 -6.25 4.81 19.94
N LYS A 169 -5.46 4.46 20.95
CA LYS A 169 -5.16 5.35 22.09
C LYS A 169 -4.33 6.56 21.67
N GLN A 170 -3.68 6.52 20.52
CA GLN A 170 -2.85 7.60 20.00
C GLN A 170 -3.69 8.54 19.12
N LYS A 171 -3.77 9.81 19.51
CA LYS A 171 -4.60 10.84 18.82
C LYS A 171 -4.37 10.96 17.32
N TRP A 172 -3.12 10.80 16.86
CA TRP A 172 -2.80 10.91 15.44
C TRP A 172 -3.40 9.74 14.65
N PHE A 173 -3.34 8.52 15.22
CA PHE A 173 -3.84 7.31 14.58
C PHE A 173 -5.37 7.31 14.54
N ALA A 174 -6.02 7.66 15.65
CA ALA A 174 -7.48 7.78 15.70
C ALA A 174 -8.05 8.79 14.69
N LYS A 175 -7.25 9.78 14.27
CA LYS A 175 -7.65 10.79 13.26
C LYS A 175 -7.24 10.43 11.82
N SER A 176 -6.59 9.29 11.61
CA SER A 176 -6.04 8.91 10.30
C SER A 176 -6.97 8.00 9.47
N PHE A 177 -8.13 7.67 9.99
CA PHE A 177 -9.12 6.88 9.26
C PHE A 177 -9.82 7.74 8.20
N VAL A 178 -10.18 7.10 7.10
CA VAL A 178 -10.92 7.74 6.02
C VAL A 178 -12.42 7.51 6.25
N ASP A 179 -13.19 8.58 6.29
CA ASP A 179 -14.63 8.52 6.53
C ASP A 179 -15.36 7.59 5.56
N GLY A 180 -16.22 6.75 6.09
CA GLY A 180 -17.01 5.79 5.32
C GLY A 180 -16.25 4.55 4.86
N TYR A 181 -15.01 4.34 5.33
CA TYR A 181 -14.27 3.10 5.09
C TYR A 181 -14.04 2.34 6.39
N ALA A 182 -13.99 1.01 6.28
CA ALA A 182 -13.50 0.14 7.33
C ALA A 182 -12.10 -0.37 6.97
N GLU A 183 -11.24 -0.61 7.95
CA GLU A 183 -9.95 -1.25 7.74
C GLU A 183 -10.00 -2.69 8.27
N ILE A 184 -9.69 -3.67 7.42
CA ILE A 184 -9.60 -5.08 7.83
C ILE A 184 -8.29 -5.35 8.58
N THR A 185 -8.37 -6.15 9.62
CA THR A 185 -7.22 -6.59 10.44
C THR A 185 -6.65 -7.92 9.95
N SER A 186 -5.42 -8.26 10.35
CA SER A 186 -4.78 -9.53 9.99
C SER A 186 -5.49 -10.76 10.57
N ASP A 187 -6.26 -10.60 11.64
CA ASP A 187 -7.05 -11.62 12.32
C ASP A 187 -8.53 -11.61 11.91
N GLY A 188 -8.88 -10.91 10.81
CA GLY A 188 -10.19 -10.98 10.18
C GLY A 188 -11.28 -10.13 10.81
N LYS A 189 -10.95 -9.28 11.79
CA LYS A 189 -11.86 -8.25 12.32
C LYS A 189 -11.79 -6.98 11.47
N PHE A 190 -12.62 -6.01 11.83
CA PHE A 190 -12.65 -4.72 11.13
C PHE A 190 -12.54 -3.57 12.13
N VAL A 191 -11.97 -2.46 11.67
CA VAL A 191 -11.96 -1.20 12.40
C VAL A 191 -12.79 -0.20 11.62
N LYS A 192 -13.90 0.23 12.19
CA LYS A 192 -14.79 1.23 11.62
C LYS A 192 -15.11 2.30 12.65
N ASP A 193 -14.99 3.56 12.27
CA ASP A 193 -15.24 4.71 13.15
C ASP A 193 -14.49 4.63 14.50
N GLY A 194 -13.24 4.12 14.46
CA GLY A 194 -12.39 3.96 15.63
C GLY A 194 -12.81 2.82 16.59
N LYS A 195 -13.69 1.91 16.15
CA LYS A 195 -14.12 0.75 16.92
C LYS A 195 -13.77 -0.54 16.20
N ILE A 196 -13.34 -1.53 16.97
CA ILE A 196 -13.11 -2.90 16.47
C ILE A 196 -14.45 -3.64 16.50
N VAL A 197 -14.80 -4.24 15.35
CA VAL A 197 -16.05 -4.99 15.17
C VAL A 197 -15.76 -6.30 14.43
N ASP A 198 -16.61 -7.32 14.64
CA ASP A 198 -16.41 -8.64 14.03
C ASP A 198 -16.87 -8.69 12.56
N SER A 199 -17.77 -7.81 12.16
CA SER A 199 -18.28 -7.74 10.79
C SER A 199 -18.66 -6.31 10.40
N VAL A 200 -18.69 -6.04 9.10
CA VAL A 200 -19.20 -4.81 8.51
C VAL A 200 -20.09 -5.16 7.31
N ASP A 201 -21.20 -4.44 7.18
CA ASP A 201 -22.10 -4.56 6.01
C ASP A 201 -21.66 -3.62 4.87
N ASP A 202 -20.35 -3.32 4.80
CA ASP A 202 -19.81 -2.31 3.91
C ASP A 202 -18.80 -2.94 2.94
N GLU A 203 -18.92 -2.61 1.66
CA GLU A 203 -17.97 -3.00 0.63
C GLU A 203 -16.75 -2.07 0.57
N LYS A 204 -16.78 -0.94 1.30
CA LYS A 204 -15.65 0.00 1.41
C LYS A 204 -14.66 -0.47 2.48
N VAL A 205 -14.13 -1.66 2.28
CA VAL A 205 -13.11 -2.24 3.15
C VAL A 205 -11.74 -2.03 2.53
N THR A 206 -10.83 -1.47 3.30
CA THR A 206 -9.40 -1.27 2.98
C THR A 206 -8.52 -1.91 4.04
N PHE A 207 -7.21 -1.70 3.97
CA PHE A 207 -6.28 -2.20 4.98
C PHE A 207 -5.14 -1.22 5.22
N ARG A 208 -4.48 -1.38 6.34
CA ARG A 208 -3.29 -0.62 6.73
C ARG A 208 -2.15 -1.56 7.08
N MET A 209 -0.94 -1.12 6.79
CA MET A 209 0.27 -1.89 7.04
C MET A 209 1.16 -1.22 8.08
N TYR A 210 2.04 -2.03 8.63
CA TYR A 210 3.21 -1.56 9.34
C TYR A 210 4.46 -2.28 8.84
N ALA A 211 5.60 -1.64 9.00
CA ALA A 211 6.89 -2.22 8.69
C ALA A 211 7.65 -2.58 9.96
N VAL A 212 8.37 -3.68 9.90
CA VAL A 212 9.42 -4.05 10.85
C VAL A 212 10.76 -3.81 10.18
N VAL A 213 11.63 -3.09 10.88
CA VAL A 213 13.00 -2.80 10.44
C VAL A 213 13.93 -3.73 11.19
N MET A 214 14.69 -4.52 10.45
CA MET A 214 15.71 -5.41 10.98
C MET A 214 17.08 -4.97 10.48
N TYR A 215 18.12 -5.21 11.26
CA TYR A 215 19.51 -4.93 10.91
C TYR A 215 20.29 -6.24 10.89
N ASN A 216 21.04 -6.47 9.82
CA ASN A 216 21.97 -7.60 9.73
C ASN A 216 23.28 -7.30 10.45
#